data_fbbb2220f7672855089a4c9074f35a68
#
_entry.id   fbbb2220f7672855089a4c9074f35a68
#
_cell.length_a   1.000
_cell.length_b   1.000
_cell.length_c   1.000
_cell.angle_alpha   90.00
_cell.angle_beta   90.00
_cell.angle_gamma   90.00
#
_symmetry.space_group_name_H-M   'P 1'
#
loop_
_entity.id
_entity.type
_entity.pdbx_description
1 polymer ?
#
loop_
_entity_poly.entity_id
_entity_poly.type
_entity_poly.pdbx_seq_one_letter_code
_entity_poly.pdbx_strand_id
1 'polypeptide(L)'
;MNIAIITGASSGLGREFALQLCHNYAAEIDEIWLLARRKEPLLTLAQEISATGICVGAAMPMDITDKEQMKDFQDKLEIELPTVKYLINAAGLAKIGGPFTLQPEELTHMIDLNCKAAVHMTAICMPHFTKGSRILQICSTAGF
;
A
#
# COMPACT_ATOMS: atom_id res chain seq x y z
N MET A 1 -2.58 -2.11 18.66
CA MET A 1 -3.12 -1.24 17.60
C MET A 1 -3.38 -2.06 16.37
N ASN A 2 -4.59 -2.04 15.85
CA ASN A 2 -4.98 -2.72 14.61
C ASN A 2 -4.83 -1.76 13.44
N ILE A 3 -4.13 -2.16 12.38
CA ILE A 3 -3.91 -1.30 11.21
C ILE A 3 -4.35 -1.95 9.91
N ALA A 4 -4.66 -1.09 8.93
CA ALA A 4 -4.69 -1.45 7.51
C ALA A 4 -3.53 -0.78 6.80
N ILE A 5 -2.86 -1.49 5.90
CA ILE A 5 -1.76 -0.98 5.08
C ILE A 5 -2.21 -1.00 3.61
N ILE A 6 -2.09 0.14 2.93
CA ILE A 6 -2.51 0.27 1.53
C ILE A 6 -1.38 0.89 0.72
N THR A 7 -0.83 0.14 -0.23
CA THR A 7 0.12 0.68 -1.20
C THR A 7 -0.63 1.30 -2.39
N GLY A 8 -0.04 2.31 -3.02
CA GLY A 8 -0.70 3.01 -4.13
C GLY A 8 -1.90 3.87 -3.71
N ALA A 9 -1.96 4.26 -2.43
CA ALA A 9 -3.12 4.95 -1.85
C ALA A 9 -3.35 6.38 -2.37
N SER A 10 -2.42 6.97 -3.13
CA SER A 10 -2.55 8.36 -3.59
C SER A 10 -3.59 8.57 -4.68
N SER A 11 -4.14 7.53 -5.28
CA SER A 11 -5.16 7.63 -6.35
C SER A 11 -5.82 6.27 -6.64
N GLY A 12 -6.86 6.29 -7.48
CA GLY A 12 -7.49 5.09 -8.05
C GLY A 12 -7.98 4.10 -7.01
N LEU A 13 -7.74 2.82 -7.25
CA LEU A 13 -8.22 1.73 -6.40
C LEU A 13 -7.67 1.80 -4.98
N GLY A 14 -6.38 2.14 -4.81
CA GLY A 14 -5.79 2.24 -3.48
C GLY A 14 -6.46 3.31 -2.61
N ARG A 15 -6.77 4.48 -3.20
CA ARG A 15 -7.54 5.54 -2.51
C ARG A 15 -8.94 5.07 -2.14
N GLU A 16 -9.63 4.43 -3.08
CA GLU A 16 -11.00 3.95 -2.86
C GLU A 16 -11.05 2.88 -1.77
N PHE A 17 -10.11 1.93 -1.77
CA PHE A 17 -10.01 0.94 -0.70
C PHE A 17 -9.80 1.57 0.68
N ALA A 18 -8.99 2.63 0.77
CA ALA A 18 -8.78 3.33 2.04
C ALA A 18 -10.08 3.93 2.58
N LEU A 19 -10.86 4.57 1.72
CA LEU A 19 -12.16 5.14 2.09
C LEU A 19 -13.19 4.05 2.46
N GLN A 20 -13.26 2.97 1.68
CA GLN A 20 -14.17 1.85 1.95
C GLN A 20 -13.83 1.15 3.28
N LEU A 21 -12.55 0.95 3.59
CA LEU A 21 -12.14 0.40 4.88
C LEU A 21 -12.53 1.33 6.03
N CYS A 22 -12.29 2.63 5.89
CA CYS A 22 -12.69 3.61 6.89
C CYS A 22 -14.20 3.60 7.16
N HIS A 23 -15.03 3.56 6.10
CA HIS A 23 -16.48 3.64 6.27
C HIS A 23 -17.12 2.33 6.74
N ASN A 24 -16.61 1.17 6.31
CA ASN A 24 -17.30 -0.10 6.50
C ASN A 24 -16.65 -1.02 7.53
N TYR A 25 -15.35 -0.83 7.85
CA TYR A 25 -14.57 -1.74 8.68
C TYR A 25 -13.79 -1.02 9.80
N ALA A 26 -14.08 0.23 10.06
CA ALA A 26 -13.39 1.02 11.05
C ALA A 26 -13.51 0.48 12.49
N ALA A 27 -14.52 -0.32 12.79
CA ALA A 27 -14.62 -1.00 14.10
C ALA A 27 -13.48 -2.01 14.34
N GLU A 28 -12.79 -2.44 13.28
CA GLU A 28 -11.68 -3.39 13.33
C GLU A 28 -10.30 -2.73 13.16
N ILE A 29 -10.25 -1.40 12.85
CA ILE A 29 -9.05 -0.70 12.41
C ILE A 29 -8.88 0.59 13.21
N ASP A 30 -7.77 0.74 13.89
CA ASP A 30 -7.42 1.99 14.60
C ASP A 30 -6.80 3.01 13.63
N GLU A 31 -5.89 2.54 12.74
CA GLU A 31 -5.20 3.39 11.78
C GLU A 31 -5.17 2.78 10.38
N ILE A 32 -5.21 3.63 9.35
CA ILE A 32 -4.98 3.26 7.95
C ILE A 32 -3.68 3.90 7.48
N TRP A 33 -2.66 3.07 7.26
CA TRP A 33 -1.36 3.48 6.75
C TRP A 33 -1.38 3.56 5.23
N LEU A 34 -1.23 4.78 4.71
CA LEU A 34 -1.37 5.11 3.31
C LEU A 34 0.01 5.30 2.69
N LEU A 35 0.41 4.39 1.81
CA LEU A 35 1.74 4.37 1.20
C LEU A 35 1.66 4.75 -0.28
N ALA A 36 2.39 5.78 -0.69
CA ALA A 36 2.65 6.14 -2.09
C ALA A 36 3.75 7.20 -2.18
N ARG A 37 4.26 7.45 -3.38
CA ARG A 37 5.32 8.44 -3.61
C ARG A 37 4.83 9.89 -3.51
N ARG A 38 3.59 10.17 -3.94
CA ARG A 38 3.04 11.52 -3.99
C ARG A 38 2.52 11.94 -2.62
N LYS A 39 3.24 12.86 -1.97
CA LYS A 39 2.97 13.32 -0.60
C LYS A 39 1.63 14.03 -0.46
N GLU A 40 1.36 15.03 -1.30
CA GLU A 40 0.17 15.88 -1.15
C GLU A 40 -1.15 15.10 -1.25
N PRO A 41 -1.39 14.23 -2.26
CA PRO A 41 -2.59 13.42 -2.29
C PRO A 41 -2.74 12.47 -1.09
N LEU A 42 -1.62 11.96 -0.53
CA LEU A 42 -1.67 11.12 0.67
C LEU A 42 -2.08 11.92 1.91
N LEU A 43 -1.53 13.11 2.10
CA LEU A 43 -1.88 13.99 3.21
C LEU A 43 -3.35 14.38 3.14
N THR A 44 -3.85 14.72 1.95
CA THR A 44 -5.27 15.04 1.74
C THR A 44 -6.17 13.86 2.13
N LEU A 45 -5.82 12.64 1.66
CA LEU A 45 -6.59 11.44 1.99
C LEU A 45 -6.52 11.10 3.49
N ALA A 46 -5.35 11.25 4.12
CA ALA A 46 -5.19 11.03 5.55
C ALA A 46 -6.05 11.99 6.39
N GLN A 47 -6.11 13.25 5.98
CA GLN A 47 -6.98 14.24 6.61
C GLN A 47 -8.46 13.92 6.41
N GLU A 48 -8.86 13.51 5.20
CA GLU A 48 -10.23 13.10 4.87
C GLU A 48 -10.69 11.93 5.75
N ILE A 49 -9.85 10.90 5.89
CA ILE A 49 -10.11 9.75 6.75
C ILE A 49 -10.22 10.17 8.22
N SER A 50 -9.23 10.93 8.72
CA SER A 50 -9.19 11.34 10.12
C SER A 50 -10.33 12.29 10.50
N ALA A 51 -10.81 13.10 9.56
CA ALA A 51 -11.95 14.00 9.76
C ALA A 51 -13.27 13.26 10.00
N THR A 52 -13.37 11.98 9.64
CA THR A 52 -14.54 11.15 9.97
C THR A 52 -14.68 10.91 11.48
N GLY A 53 -13.58 11.00 12.23
CA GLY A 53 -13.53 10.69 13.66
C GLY A 53 -13.66 9.20 13.99
N ILE A 54 -13.62 8.31 12.97
CA ILE A 54 -13.84 6.87 13.13
C ILE A 54 -12.49 6.11 13.24
N CYS A 55 -11.54 6.44 12.38
CA CYS A 55 -10.17 5.91 12.41
C CYS A 55 -9.17 6.98 11.98
N VAL A 56 -7.89 6.74 12.17
CA VAL A 56 -6.82 7.69 11.82
C VAL A 56 -6.22 7.33 10.47
N GLY A 57 -6.12 8.31 9.57
CA GLY A 57 -5.34 8.18 8.34
C GLY A 57 -3.90 8.60 8.59
N ALA A 58 -2.94 7.73 8.33
CA ALA A 58 -1.51 7.98 8.46
C ALA A 58 -0.83 7.99 7.09
N ALA A 59 -0.43 9.17 6.62
CA ALA A 59 0.26 9.32 5.34
C ALA A 59 1.74 8.92 5.48
N MET A 60 2.20 7.98 4.67
CA MET A 60 3.59 7.51 4.59
C MET A 60 4.12 7.66 3.16
N PRO A 61 4.62 8.88 2.81
CA PRO A 61 5.20 9.10 1.50
C PRO A 61 6.48 8.28 1.34
N MET A 62 6.44 7.28 0.46
CA MET A 62 7.59 6.40 0.19
C MET A 62 7.50 5.74 -1.18
N ASP A 63 8.65 5.35 -1.70
CA ASP A 63 8.78 4.48 -2.86
C ASP A 63 9.01 3.04 -2.38
N ILE A 64 8.03 2.17 -2.59
CA ILE A 64 8.11 0.76 -2.17
C ILE A 64 9.08 -0.07 -3.02
N THR A 65 9.69 0.49 -4.06
CA THR A 65 10.78 -0.13 -4.80
C THR A 65 12.17 0.25 -4.26
N ASP A 66 12.23 1.26 -3.40
CA ASP A 66 13.46 1.72 -2.75
C ASP A 66 13.77 0.85 -1.52
N LYS A 67 15.00 0.30 -1.49
CA LYS A 67 15.39 -0.65 -0.44
C LYS A 67 15.57 -0.01 0.94
N GLU A 68 16.06 1.23 0.99
CA GLU A 68 16.26 1.94 2.25
C GLU A 68 14.93 2.33 2.87
N GLN A 69 14.02 2.89 2.07
CA GLN A 69 12.67 3.23 2.53
C GLN A 69 11.87 2.00 2.97
N MET A 70 12.03 0.86 2.27
CA MET A 70 11.41 -0.40 2.68
C MET A 70 12.01 -0.92 4.00
N LYS A 71 13.31 -0.71 4.23
CA LYS A 71 13.94 -1.06 5.50
C LYS A 71 13.41 -0.19 6.64
N ASP A 72 13.33 1.14 6.43
CA ASP A 72 12.76 2.07 7.41
C ASP A 72 11.30 1.71 7.76
N PHE A 73 10.53 1.31 6.76
CA PHE A 73 9.15 0.84 6.96
C PHE A 73 9.09 -0.46 7.78
N GLN A 74 9.98 -1.41 7.49
CA GLN A 74 10.11 -2.65 8.28
C GLN A 74 10.49 -2.34 9.74
N ASP A 75 11.48 -1.47 9.95
CA ASP A 75 11.91 -1.08 11.30
C ASP A 75 10.76 -0.40 12.08
N LYS A 76 9.94 0.41 11.40
CA LYS A 76 8.73 0.99 11.99
C LYS A 76 7.75 -0.10 12.46
N LEU A 77 7.50 -1.12 11.63
CA LEU A 77 6.65 -2.26 12.01
C LEU A 77 7.19 -3.02 13.22
N GLU A 78 8.51 -3.24 13.26
CA GLU A 78 9.20 -3.94 14.35
C GLU A 78 9.19 -3.14 15.67
N ILE A 79 9.20 -1.80 15.59
CA ILE A 79 9.15 -0.91 16.77
C ILE A 79 7.72 -0.80 17.31
N GLU A 80 6.74 -0.57 16.43
CA GLU A 80 5.36 -0.30 16.83
C GLU A 80 4.55 -1.56 17.09
N LEU A 81 4.99 -2.71 16.57
CA LEU A 81 4.36 -4.03 16.72
C LEU A 81 2.83 -4.00 16.50
N PRO A 82 2.33 -3.41 15.42
CA PRO A 82 0.91 -3.37 15.17
C PRO A 82 0.38 -4.74 14.76
N THR A 83 -0.92 -4.94 14.89
CA THR A 83 -1.62 -6.04 14.22
C THR A 83 -2.10 -5.57 12.85
N VAL A 84 -1.55 -6.14 11.78
CA VAL A 84 -2.00 -5.84 10.42
C VAL A 84 -3.26 -6.64 10.11
N LYS A 85 -4.41 -5.97 10.10
CA LYS A 85 -5.71 -6.56 9.76
C LYS A 85 -5.92 -6.67 8.26
N TYR A 86 -5.49 -5.66 7.52
CA TYR A 86 -5.62 -5.61 6.07
C TYR A 86 -4.31 -5.14 5.44
N LEU A 87 -3.82 -5.89 4.46
CA LEU A 87 -2.77 -5.47 3.55
C LEU A 87 -3.33 -5.41 2.14
N ILE A 88 -3.37 -4.22 1.55
CA ILE A 88 -3.85 -4.02 0.18
C ILE A 88 -2.67 -3.55 -0.68
N ASN A 89 -2.16 -4.45 -1.52
CA ASN A 89 -1.15 -4.15 -2.50
C ASN A 89 -1.83 -3.65 -3.78
N ALA A 90 -2.07 -2.31 -3.84
CA ALA A 90 -2.70 -1.65 -4.97
C ALA A 90 -1.74 -0.74 -5.75
N ALA A 91 -0.49 -0.64 -5.32
CA ALA A 91 0.53 0.05 -6.11
C ALA A 91 0.83 -0.73 -7.39
N GLY A 92 0.80 -0.05 -8.51
CA GLY A 92 1.07 -0.65 -9.80
C GLY A 92 1.29 0.41 -10.87
N LEU A 93 1.93 -0.01 -11.94
CA LEU A 93 2.24 0.81 -13.12
C LEU A 93 2.08 -0.07 -14.35
N ALA A 94 1.40 0.46 -15.37
CA ALA A 94 1.40 -0.12 -16.71
C ALA A 94 1.87 0.94 -17.72
N LYS A 95 2.87 0.59 -18.52
CA LYS A 95 3.26 1.35 -19.72
C LYS A 95 2.85 0.53 -20.93
N ILE A 96 2.09 1.15 -21.81
CA ILE A 96 1.66 0.53 -23.06
C ILE A 96 2.70 0.84 -24.13
N GLY A 97 3.21 -0.22 -24.77
CA GLY A 97 4.17 -0.11 -25.86
C GLY A 97 4.62 -1.49 -26.32
N GLY A 98 5.12 -1.58 -27.57
CA GLY A 98 5.71 -2.81 -28.05
C GLY A 98 7.11 -3.04 -27.46
N PRO A 99 7.65 -4.27 -27.58
CA PRO A 99 8.96 -4.63 -27.02
C PRO A 99 10.13 -3.82 -27.61
N PHE A 100 9.89 -3.12 -28.73
CA PHE A 100 10.88 -2.25 -29.39
C PHE A 100 10.70 -0.77 -29.06
N THR A 101 9.66 -0.38 -28.30
CA THR A 101 9.35 1.02 -27.99
C THR A 101 9.58 1.37 -26.53
N LEU A 102 9.60 0.38 -25.64
CA LEU A 102 9.90 0.56 -24.22
C LEU A 102 11.40 0.32 -23.98
N GLN A 103 11.98 1.16 -23.15
CA GLN A 103 13.36 0.96 -22.70
C GLN A 103 13.44 -0.20 -21.70
N PRO A 104 14.57 -0.95 -21.65
CA PRO A 104 14.74 -2.05 -20.68
C PRO A 104 14.49 -1.65 -19.24
N GLU A 105 14.87 -0.43 -18.85
CA GLU A 105 14.68 0.13 -17.53
C GLU A 105 13.20 0.34 -17.20
N GLU A 106 12.38 0.67 -18.19
CA GLU A 106 10.93 0.82 -17.99
C GLU A 106 10.27 -0.54 -17.77
N LEU A 107 10.72 -1.58 -18.48
CA LEU A 107 10.24 -2.95 -18.30
C LEU A 107 10.61 -3.50 -16.92
N THR A 108 11.88 -3.33 -16.51
CA THR A 108 12.36 -3.78 -15.21
C THR A 108 11.66 -3.04 -14.07
N HIS A 109 11.43 -1.73 -14.21
CA HIS A 109 10.70 -0.95 -13.21
C HIS A 109 9.25 -1.42 -13.03
N MET A 110 8.57 -1.85 -14.10
CA MET A 110 7.24 -2.46 -13.98
C MET A 110 7.28 -3.75 -13.17
N ILE A 111 8.30 -4.61 -13.37
CA ILE A 111 8.48 -5.83 -12.59
C ILE A 111 8.80 -5.49 -11.13
N ASP A 112 9.68 -4.53 -10.89
CA ASP A 112 10.06 -4.12 -9.55
C ASP A 112 8.86 -3.61 -8.76
N LEU A 113 8.00 -2.78 -9.35
CA LEU A 113 6.83 -2.23 -8.69
C LEU A 113 5.68 -3.24 -8.61
N ASN A 114 5.29 -3.86 -9.74
CA ASN A 114 4.07 -4.67 -9.81
C ASN A 114 4.24 -6.06 -9.17
N CYS A 115 5.47 -6.55 -9.07
CA CYS A 115 5.76 -7.90 -8.62
C CYS A 115 6.63 -7.90 -7.35
N LYS A 116 7.89 -7.45 -7.45
CA LYS A 116 8.84 -7.55 -6.33
C LYS A 116 8.41 -6.76 -5.11
N ALA A 117 7.92 -5.51 -5.30
CA ALA A 117 7.48 -4.68 -4.20
C ALA A 117 6.27 -5.29 -3.47
N ALA A 118 5.31 -5.87 -4.19
CA ALA A 118 4.15 -6.56 -3.59
C ALA A 118 4.57 -7.79 -2.78
N VAL A 119 5.51 -8.59 -3.31
CA VAL A 119 6.07 -9.75 -2.59
C VAL A 119 6.81 -9.30 -1.34
N HIS A 120 7.67 -8.28 -1.45
CA HIS A 120 8.46 -7.76 -0.34
C HIS A 120 7.56 -7.17 0.75
N MET A 121 6.60 -6.33 0.38
CA MET A 121 5.61 -5.76 1.31
C MET A 121 4.84 -6.87 2.05
N THR A 122 4.41 -7.90 1.33
CA THR A 122 3.71 -9.03 1.94
C THR A 122 4.61 -9.77 2.94
N ALA A 123 5.87 -10.02 2.58
CA ALA A 123 6.82 -10.73 3.43
C ALA A 123 7.11 -10.01 4.75
N ILE A 124 7.34 -8.68 4.70
CA ILE A 124 7.63 -7.89 5.91
C ILE A 124 6.40 -7.66 6.79
N CYS A 125 5.19 -7.64 6.21
CA CYS A 125 3.96 -7.52 6.98
C CYS A 125 3.50 -8.84 7.61
N MET A 126 3.92 -9.99 7.05
CA MET A 126 3.43 -11.32 7.47
C MET A 126 3.62 -11.63 8.96
N PRO A 127 4.75 -11.28 9.62
CA PRO A 127 4.91 -11.50 11.07
C PRO A 127 3.90 -10.76 11.94
N HIS A 128 3.26 -9.72 11.39
CA HIS A 128 2.29 -8.87 12.08
C HIS A 128 0.83 -9.29 11.85
N PHE A 129 0.59 -10.37 11.09
CA PHE A 129 -0.75 -10.89 10.85
C PHE A 129 -1.23 -11.77 12.01
N THR A 130 -2.54 -11.75 12.22
CA THR A 130 -3.23 -12.61 13.16
C THR A 130 -4.37 -13.37 12.47
N LYS A 131 -4.99 -14.32 13.16
CA LYS A 131 -6.16 -15.00 12.61
C LYS A 131 -7.23 -13.98 12.19
N GLY A 132 -7.67 -14.04 10.95
CA GLY A 132 -8.64 -13.12 10.36
C GLY A 132 -8.03 -11.94 9.60
N SER A 133 -6.70 -11.75 9.62
CA SER A 133 -6.03 -10.80 8.73
C SER A 133 -6.25 -11.17 7.26
N ARG A 134 -6.31 -10.17 6.40
CA ARG A 134 -6.59 -10.34 4.96
C ARG A 134 -5.53 -9.64 4.12
N ILE A 135 -5.13 -10.30 3.04
CA ILE A 135 -4.25 -9.73 2.02
C ILE A 135 -5.03 -9.63 0.71
N LEU A 136 -5.00 -8.46 0.10
CA LEU A 136 -5.57 -8.23 -1.22
C LEU A 136 -4.45 -7.83 -2.18
N GLN A 137 -4.27 -8.63 -3.22
CA GLN A 137 -3.33 -8.34 -4.31
C GLN A 137 -4.14 -7.84 -5.52
N ILE A 138 -3.91 -6.58 -5.92
CA ILE A 138 -4.55 -6.03 -7.10
C ILE A 138 -3.78 -6.50 -8.33
N CYS A 139 -4.43 -7.37 -9.11
CA CYS A 139 -3.91 -7.92 -10.34
C CYS A 139 -4.55 -7.26 -11.57
N SER A 140 -4.10 -7.63 -12.75
CA SER A 140 -4.66 -7.16 -14.01
C SER A 140 -4.90 -8.32 -14.97
N THR A 141 -5.96 -8.21 -15.77
CA THR A 141 -6.19 -9.10 -16.92
C THR A 141 -5.12 -8.95 -18.01
N ALA A 142 -4.34 -7.87 -17.99
CA ALA A 142 -3.19 -7.68 -18.88
C ALA A 142 -2.02 -8.64 -18.57
N GLY A 143 -2.12 -9.46 -17.53
CA GLY A 143 -1.14 -10.51 -17.22
C GLY A 143 -1.40 -11.85 -17.92
N PHE A 144 -2.41 -11.94 -18.77
CA PHE A 144 -2.76 -13.14 -19.55
C PHE A 144 -2.43 -12.98 -21.01
#